data_0e9113ec0c3c87ab811431cca7019b8e
#
_entry.id   0e9113ec0c3c87ab811431cca7019b8e
#
_cell.length_a   1.000
_cell.length_b   1.000
_cell.length_c   1.000
_cell.angle_alpha   90.00
_cell.angle_beta   90.00
_cell.angle_gamma   90.00
#
_symmetry.space_group_name_H-M   'P 1'
#
loop_
_entity.id
_entity.type
_entity.pdbx_description
1 polymer ?
#
loop_
_entity_poly.entity_id
_entity_poly.type
_entity_poly.pdbx_seq_one_letter_code
_entity_poly.pdbx_strand_id
1 'polypeptide(L)'
;WDGREVYMQFDGVDSFFYLWINGQYVGFSKDSRNPARFDISPYLKKGENVVAAEVYRHSDGAYLECQDMFRLSGIFRNVSIFAVPKVHIRDFFAQTNPVDQRDWALNIDHAKPGTMNGDWRLQVDVDVRNLFPATEKLEGCTVSMALYDASGKLVEPVKPKDAPYDGVLEKPLRITGMKDFKTSLLGIYAKPKLWSAEDPNLYTLVLTLKRDGKTEEMVSSRVGFRNVVIKDSVFLVNGQPVKVKGVN
;
A
#
# COMPACT_ATOMS: atom_id res chain seq x y z
N TRP A 1 -10.21 -19.90 -8.24
CA TRP A 1 -9.13 -19.46 -7.33
C TRP A 1 -8.28 -20.63 -6.80
N ASP A 2 -8.29 -21.74 -7.52
CA ASP A 2 -7.49 -22.92 -7.13
C ASP A 2 -6.01 -22.55 -6.97
N GLY A 3 -5.41 -22.98 -5.86
CA GLY A 3 -4.00 -22.72 -5.53
C GLY A 3 -3.69 -21.30 -5.02
N ARG A 4 -4.70 -20.44 -4.86
CA ARG A 4 -4.58 -19.10 -4.27
C ARG A 4 -5.00 -19.10 -2.81
N GLU A 5 -4.50 -18.11 -2.07
CA GLU A 5 -5.00 -17.83 -0.72
C GLU A 5 -6.19 -16.86 -0.82
N VAL A 6 -7.26 -17.17 -0.10
CA VAL A 6 -8.52 -16.43 -0.15
C VAL A 6 -8.74 -15.69 1.16
N TYR A 7 -8.94 -14.38 1.06
CA TYR A 7 -9.21 -13.52 2.20
C TYR A 7 -10.62 -12.96 2.15
N MET A 8 -11.23 -12.85 3.32
CA MET A 8 -12.45 -12.09 3.53
C MET A 8 -12.15 -10.85 4.35
N GLN A 9 -12.61 -9.69 3.89
CA GLN A 9 -12.37 -8.41 4.54
C GLN A 9 -13.68 -7.71 4.82
N PHE A 10 -13.82 -7.24 6.05
CA PHE A 10 -14.89 -6.35 6.51
C PHE A 10 -14.26 -4.98 6.74
N ASP A 11 -14.68 -3.98 5.98
CA ASP A 11 -14.09 -2.63 6.05
C ASP A 11 -14.54 -1.84 7.28
N GLY A 12 -15.57 -2.30 7.97
CA GLY A 12 -16.03 -1.73 9.23
C GLY A 12 -17.25 -2.46 9.78
N VAL A 13 -17.15 -2.86 11.04
CA VAL A 13 -18.24 -3.51 11.79
C VAL A 13 -18.27 -2.95 13.22
N ASP A 14 -19.36 -2.30 13.59
CA ASP A 14 -19.52 -1.70 14.92
C ASP A 14 -20.37 -2.64 15.80
N SER A 15 -19.91 -3.05 16.97
CA SER A 15 -18.63 -2.76 17.64
C SER A 15 -17.74 -3.99 17.69
N PHE A 16 -18.29 -5.18 17.50
CA PHE A 16 -17.62 -6.46 17.63
C PHE A 16 -18.33 -7.52 16.81
N PHE A 17 -17.61 -8.49 16.23
CA PHE A 17 -18.23 -9.65 15.59
C PHE A 17 -17.37 -10.88 15.64
N TYR A 18 -18.04 -12.03 15.58
CA TYR A 18 -17.46 -13.34 15.30
C TYR A 18 -17.72 -13.74 13.84
N LEU A 19 -16.78 -14.48 13.24
CA LEU A 19 -16.88 -15.00 11.87
C LEU A 19 -16.81 -16.52 11.86
N TRP A 20 -17.72 -17.16 11.11
CA TRP A 20 -17.70 -18.58 10.78
C TRP A 20 -17.79 -18.78 9.28
N ILE A 21 -17.09 -19.80 8.79
CA ILE A 21 -17.18 -20.29 7.41
C ILE A 21 -17.55 -21.76 7.47
N ASN A 22 -18.63 -22.15 6.80
CA ASN A 22 -19.14 -23.55 6.78
C ASN A 22 -19.34 -24.15 8.20
N GLY A 23 -19.77 -23.31 9.15
CA GLY A 23 -19.97 -23.70 10.54
C GLY A 23 -18.70 -23.79 11.38
N GLN A 24 -17.51 -23.53 10.81
CA GLN A 24 -16.24 -23.52 11.51
C GLN A 24 -15.89 -22.09 11.94
N TYR A 25 -15.47 -21.93 13.19
CA TYR A 25 -15.05 -20.65 13.74
C TYR A 25 -13.72 -20.19 13.10
N VAL A 26 -13.70 -18.95 12.57
CA VAL A 26 -12.54 -18.35 11.91
C VAL A 26 -11.83 -17.39 12.83
N GLY A 27 -12.58 -16.49 13.51
CA GLY A 27 -12.00 -15.47 14.37
C GLY A 27 -13.00 -14.38 14.73
N PHE A 28 -12.49 -13.29 15.31
CA PHE A 28 -13.26 -12.12 15.70
C PHE A 28 -12.51 -10.81 15.44
N SER A 29 -13.24 -9.70 15.46
CA SER A 29 -12.65 -8.36 15.45
C SER A 29 -13.43 -7.41 16.36
N LYS A 30 -12.74 -6.46 16.99
CA LYS A 30 -13.30 -5.43 17.88
C LYS A 30 -13.13 -4.00 17.36
N ASP A 31 -12.19 -3.75 16.49
CA ASP A 31 -11.92 -2.41 15.97
C ASP A 31 -12.96 -2.04 14.90
N SER A 32 -13.87 -1.12 15.24
CA SER A 32 -15.01 -0.78 14.39
C SER A 32 -14.63 -0.02 13.13
N ARG A 33 -13.51 0.71 13.12
CA ARG A 33 -13.18 1.66 12.04
C ARG A 33 -12.10 1.18 11.09
N ASN A 34 -11.28 0.22 11.53
CA ASN A 34 -10.26 -0.40 10.70
C ASN A 34 -10.77 -1.68 10.03
N PRO A 35 -10.26 -1.99 8.82
CA PRO A 35 -10.64 -3.23 8.15
C PRO A 35 -10.19 -4.47 8.93
N ALA A 36 -11.10 -5.42 9.13
CA ALA A 36 -10.82 -6.75 9.65
C ALA A 36 -10.65 -7.73 8.50
N ARG A 37 -9.47 -8.37 8.40
CA ARG A 37 -9.15 -9.33 7.33
C ARG A 37 -8.88 -10.71 7.91
N PHE A 38 -9.53 -11.71 7.33
CA PHE A 38 -9.40 -13.12 7.73
C PHE A 38 -8.94 -13.96 6.56
N ASP A 39 -7.95 -14.83 6.79
CA ASP A 39 -7.64 -15.91 5.86
C ASP A 39 -8.71 -16.98 6.01
N ILE A 40 -9.49 -17.16 4.95
CA ILE A 40 -10.58 -18.14 4.93
C ILE A 40 -10.22 -19.39 4.11
N SER A 41 -9.03 -19.45 3.50
CA SER A 41 -8.59 -20.57 2.65
C SER A 41 -8.78 -21.94 3.30
N PRO A 42 -8.41 -22.15 4.60
CA PRO A 42 -8.53 -23.46 5.25
C PRO A 42 -9.97 -23.94 5.44
N TYR A 43 -10.94 -23.01 5.38
CA TYR A 43 -12.35 -23.28 5.68
C TYR A 43 -13.20 -23.47 4.43
N LEU A 44 -12.63 -23.19 3.24
CA LEU A 44 -13.36 -23.26 1.98
C LEU A 44 -13.47 -24.69 1.46
N LYS A 45 -14.58 -24.97 0.82
CA LYS A 45 -14.85 -26.22 0.06
C LYS A 45 -15.19 -25.87 -1.38
N LYS A 46 -15.06 -26.85 -2.26
CA LYS A 46 -15.51 -26.71 -3.65
C LYS A 46 -17.04 -26.56 -3.70
N GLY A 47 -17.50 -25.59 -4.49
CA GLY A 47 -18.93 -25.27 -4.63
C GLY A 47 -19.39 -24.20 -3.64
N GLU A 48 -20.59 -24.37 -3.10
CA GLU A 48 -21.24 -23.42 -2.21
C GLU A 48 -20.56 -23.39 -0.83
N ASN A 49 -20.30 -22.18 -0.33
CA ASN A 49 -19.76 -21.92 0.99
C ASN A 49 -20.70 -20.99 1.75
N VAL A 50 -20.95 -21.29 3.02
CA VAL A 50 -21.81 -20.52 3.90
C VAL A 50 -20.95 -19.64 4.81
N VAL A 51 -21.25 -18.35 4.84
CA VAL A 51 -20.62 -17.36 5.72
C VAL A 51 -21.64 -16.96 6.78
N ALA A 52 -21.23 -16.97 8.06
CA ALA A 52 -22.02 -16.42 9.15
C ALA A 52 -21.19 -15.42 9.95
N ALA A 53 -21.73 -14.22 10.18
CA ALA A 53 -21.15 -13.21 11.05
C ALA A 53 -22.15 -12.88 12.16
N GLU A 54 -21.75 -13.09 13.42
CA GLU A 54 -22.55 -12.70 14.59
C GLU A 54 -22.03 -11.37 15.11
N VAL A 55 -22.84 -10.30 14.97
CA VAL A 55 -22.44 -8.93 15.28
C VAL A 55 -23.05 -8.49 16.60
N TYR A 56 -22.23 -7.94 17.47
CA TYR A 56 -22.64 -7.40 18.77
C TYR A 56 -22.60 -5.89 18.76
N ARG A 57 -23.72 -5.28 19.15
CA ARG A 57 -23.86 -3.83 19.25
C ARG A 57 -22.97 -3.22 20.33
N HIS A 58 -22.76 -3.94 21.42
CA HIS A 58 -21.99 -3.47 22.57
C HIS A 58 -20.85 -4.44 22.86
N SER A 59 -19.68 -3.89 23.05
CA SER A 59 -18.47 -4.60 23.48
C SER A 59 -17.64 -3.68 24.38
N ASP A 60 -16.61 -4.22 25.00
CA ASP A 60 -15.63 -3.43 25.73
C ASP A 60 -14.94 -2.37 24.85
N GLY A 61 -14.70 -2.67 23.55
CA GLY A 61 -14.18 -1.72 22.57
C GLY A 61 -15.07 -0.50 22.35
N ALA A 62 -16.39 -0.63 22.49
CA ALA A 62 -17.32 0.46 22.28
C ALA A 62 -17.13 1.63 23.27
N TYR A 63 -16.58 1.39 24.45
CA TYR A 63 -16.24 2.44 25.40
C TYR A 63 -15.00 3.21 25.02
N LEU A 64 -14.01 2.55 24.40
CA LEU A 64 -12.76 3.16 23.93
C LEU A 64 -12.97 3.94 22.63
N GLU A 65 -13.92 3.51 21.81
CA GLU A 65 -14.27 4.13 20.52
C GLU A 65 -15.35 5.21 20.67
N CYS A 66 -15.55 5.75 21.87
CA CYS A 66 -16.58 6.73 22.18
C CYS A 66 -16.12 8.15 21.80
N GLN A 67 -16.07 8.45 20.49
CA GLN A 67 -15.84 9.80 19.97
C GLN A 67 -17.17 10.49 19.65
N ASP A 68 -17.10 11.79 19.33
CA ASP A 68 -18.25 12.62 18.93
C ASP A 68 -18.72 12.27 17.52
N MET A 69 -19.34 11.09 17.36
CA MET A 69 -19.87 10.62 16.09
C MET A 69 -21.09 9.74 16.28
N PHE A 70 -21.88 9.59 15.21
CA PHE A 70 -22.98 8.63 15.18
C PHE A 70 -22.47 7.21 15.35
N ARG A 71 -23.13 6.42 16.20
CA ARG A 71 -22.89 5.00 16.36
C ARG A 71 -23.92 4.21 15.59
N LEU A 72 -23.55 3.79 14.40
CA LEU A 72 -24.36 2.93 13.57
C LEU A 72 -23.83 1.50 13.72
N SER A 73 -24.51 0.72 14.57
CA SER A 73 -24.12 -0.67 14.82
C SER A 73 -24.36 -1.55 13.60
N GLY A 74 -23.58 -2.63 13.52
CA GLY A 74 -23.67 -3.59 12.45
C GLY A 74 -22.55 -3.46 11.42
N ILE A 75 -22.71 -4.10 10.28
CA ILE A 75 -21.80 -4.03 9.16
C ILE A 75 -22.12 -2.78 8.37
N PHE A 76 -21.37 -1.70 8.59
CA PHE A 76 -21.67 -0.38 8.01
C PHE A 76 -20.80 -0.01 6.82
N ARG A 77 -19.83 -0.85 6.46
CA ARG A 77 -18.98 -0.71 5.28
C ARG A 77 -18.99 -2.00 4.45
N ASN A 78 -18.22 -2.00 3.36
CA ASN A 78 -18.18 -3.12 2.43
C ASN A 78 -17.65 -4.41 3.07
N VAL A 79 -18.15 -5.52 2.57
CA VAL A 79 -17.58 -6.84 2.78
C VAL A 79 -17.08 -7.35 1.44
N SER A 80 -15.84 -7.77 1.39
CA SER A 80 -15.20 -8.23 0.16
C SER A 80 -14.50 -9.57 0.34
N ILE A 81 -14.42 -10.34 -0.74
CA ILE A 81 -13.61 -11.55 -0.84
C ILE A 81 -12.64 -11.35 -1.99
N PHE A 82 -11.37 -11.66 -1.76
CA PHE A 82 -10.34 -11.61 -2.78
C PHE A 82 -9.34 -12.75 -2.62
N ALA A 83 -8.67 -13.09 -3.72
CA ALA A 83 -7.68 -14.16 -3.74
C ALA A 83 -6.33 -13.62 -4.22
N VAL A 84 -5.27 -14.01 -3.53
CA VAL A 84 -3.89 -13.63 -3.86
C VAL A 84 -3.06 -14.85 -4.20
N PRO A 85 -2.00 -14.73 -5.02
CA PRO A 85 -1.01 -15.78 -5.21
C PRO A 85 -0.32 -16.14 -3.89
N LYS A 86 0.29 -17.33 -3.81
CA LYS A 86 1.07 -17.73 -2.62
C LYS A 86 2.30 -16.84 -2.39
N VAL A 87 2.83 -16.23 -3.45
CA VAL A 87 3.77 -15.11 -3.34
C VAL A 87 3.07 -13.87 -3.87
N HIS A 88 2.89 -12.87 -3.02
CA HIS A 88 2.13 -11.67 -3.36
C HIS A 88 2.68 -10.42 -2.67
N ILE A 89 2.34 -9.27 -3.22
CA ILE A 89 2.61 -7.98 -2.59
C ILE A 89 1.60 -7.79 -1.45
N ARG A 90 2.09 -7.95 -0.22
CA ARG A 90 1.25 -7.80 0.97
C ARG A 90 0.88 -6.34 1.23
N ASP A 91 1.87 -5.45 1.04
CA ASP A 91 1.73 -4.01 1.29
C ASP A 91 2.81 -3.25 0.55
N PHE A 92 2.59 -1.96 0.33
CA PHE A 92 3.62 -1.06 -0.18
C PHE A 92 3.39 0.37 0.30
N PHE A 93 4.48 1.12 0.41
CA PHE A 93 4.46 2.51 0.81
C PHE A 93 5.24 3.38 -0.18
N ALA A 94 4.52 4.27 -0.89
CA ALA A 94 5.10 5.17 -1.86
C ALA A 94 5.38 6.55 -1.23
N GLN A 95 6.62 7.00 -1.34
CA GLN A 95 7.10 8.28 -0.83
C GLN A 95 7.70 9.11 -1.95
N THR A 96 7.33 10.38 -2.01
CA THR A 96 7.87 11.32 -2.98
C THR A 96 8.58 12.48 -2.28
N ASN A 97 9.77 12.84 -2.77
CA ASN A 97 10.57 13.93 -2.24
C ASN A 97 11.34 14.63 -3.35
N PRO A 98 11.56 15.94 -3.26
CA PRO A 98 12.46 16.63 -4.19
C PRO A 98 13.89 16.12 -4.04
N VAL A 99 14.62 16.04 -5.15
CA VAL A 99 16.04 15.71 -5.15
C VAL A 99 16.83 17.01 -5.11
N ASP A 100 17.67 17.20 -4.09
CA ASP A 100 18.70 18.26 -4.12
C ASP A 100 19.93 17.72 -4.87
N GLN A 101 20.41 18.44 -5.87
CA GLN A 101 21.59 18.05 -6.67
C GLN A 101 22.86 17.86 -5.83
N ARG A 102 22.90 18.39 -4.61
CA ARG A 102 24.06 18.30 -3.71
C ARG A 102 24.02 17.10 -2.76
N ASP A 103 22.86 16.45 -2.61
CA ASP A 103 22.65 15.41 -1.58
C ASP A 103 22.22 14.05 -2.17
N TRP A 104 22.82 13.66 -3.26
CA TRP A 104 22.54 12.33 -3.89
C TRP A 104 22.74 11.14 -2.95
N ALA A 105 23.38 11.34 -1.81
CA ALA A 105 23.71 10.25 -0.88
C ALA A 105 22.99 10.33 0.48
N LEU A 106 22.60 11.48 0.97
CA LEU A 106 22.19 11.65 2.37
C LEU A 106 21.28 12.88 2.58
N ASN A 107 20.06 12.66 3.05
CA ASN A 107 19.18 13.63 3.71
C ASN A 107 18.40 14.64 2.87
N ILE A 108 17.17 14.31 2.75
CA ILE A 108 16.06 15.00 2.08
C ILE A 108 15.49 16.15 2.91
N ASP A 109 15.95 16.36 4.13
CA ASP A 109 15.37 17.34 5.06
C ASP A 109 15.72 18.81 4.78
N HIS A 110 16.48 19.08 3.71
CA HIS A 110 17.00 20.44 3.42
C HIS A 110 16.56 21.02 2.07
N ALA A 111 15.42 20.58 1.51
CA ALA A 111 14.85 21.28 0.37
C ALA A 111 14.55 22.73 0.77
N LYS A 112 15.34 23.68 0.23
CA LYS A 112 15.08 25.10 0.44
C LYS A 112 13.73 25.45 -0.19
N PRO A 113 12.91 26.31 0.45
CA PRO A 113 11.73 26.86 -0.18
C PRO A 113 12.09 27.44 -1.55
N GLY A 114 11.41 27.02 -2.61
CA GLY A 114 11.66 27.47 -3.98
C GLY A 114 12.41 26.52 -4.90
N THR A 115 12.95 25.39 -4.39
CA THR A 115 13.62 24.36 -5.23
C THR A 115 12.69 23.23 -5.67
N MET A 116 11.38 23.42 -5.58
CA MET A 116 10.37 22.41 -5.94
C MET A 116 10.26 22.13 -7.44
N ASN A 117 10.88 22.95 -8.29
CA ASN A 117 10.85 22.81 -9.75
C ASN A 117 11.95 21.88 -10.31
N GLY A 118 12.63 21.15 -9.42
CA GLY A 118 13.69 20.21 -9.79
C GLY A 118 13.17 18.79 -10.06
N ASP A 119 14.10 17.86 -10.07
CA ASP A 119 13.78 16.44 -10.16
C ASP A 119 13.29 15.89 -8.82
N TRP A 120 12.49 14.84 -8.89
CA TRP A 120 11.87 14.24 -7.72
C TRP A 120 12.19 12.76 -7.61
N ARG A 121 12.35 12.31 -6.40
CA ARG A 121 12.50 10.91 -6.03
C ARG A 121 11.13 10.31 -5.72
N LEU A 122 10.85 9.16 -6.31
CA LEU A 122 9.80 8.24 -5.87
C LEU A 122 10.49 6.99 -5.31
N GLN A 123 10.33 6.76 -4.04
CA GLN A 123 10.72 5.54 -3.35
C GLN A 123 9.47 4.73 -3.03
N VAL A 124 9.51 3.45 -3.31
CA VAL A 124 8.43 2.53 -2.97
C VAL A 124 9.00 1.39 -2.16
N ASP A 125 8.65 1.36 -0.88
CA ASP A 125 8.94 0.24 0.00
C ASP A 125 7.87 -0.81 -0.23
N VAL A 126 8.28 -2.05 -0.48
CA VAL A 126 7.38 -3.16 -0.84
C VAL A 126 7.57 -4.31 0.14
N ASP A 127 6.47 -4.75 0.74
CA ASP A 127 6.37 -5.96 1.54
C ASP A 127 5.83 -7.10 0.66
N VAL A 128 6.66 -8.12 0.43
CA VAL A 128 6.25 -9.35 -0.29
C VAL A 128 6.07 -10.47 0.73
N ARG A 129 4.90 -11.12 0.68
CA ARG A 129 4.59 -12.28 1.50
C ARG A 129 4.80 -13.56 0.71
N ASN A 130 5.48 -14.52 1.34
CA ASN A 130 5.61 -15.87 0.86
C ASN A 130 4.83 -16.84 1.75
N LEU A 131 3.86 -17.55 1.16
CA LEU A 131 3.03 -18.56 1.83
C LEU A 131 3.40 -20.00 1.46
N PHE A 132 4.44 -20.18 0.62
CA PHE A 132 4.98 -21.53 0.40
C PHE A 132 5.73 -22.04 1.63
N PRO A 133 5.81 -23.37 1.81
CA PRO A 133 6.59 -23.95 2.88
C PRO A 133 8.04 -23.46 2.88
N ALA A 134 8.65 -23.33 4.06
CA ALA A 134 10.03 -22.83 4.21
C ALA A 134 11.08 -23.73 3.47
N THR A 135 10.72 -24.93 3.13
CA THR A 135 11.55 -25.87 2.35
C THR A 135 11.57 -25.55 0.86
N GLU A 136 10.63 -24.77 0.34
CA GLU A 136 10.56 -24.37 -1.06
C GLU A 136 11.45 -23.15 -1.30
N LYS A 137 12.47 -23.30 -2.11
CA LYS A 137 13.30 -22.20 -2.57
C LYS A 137 12.56 -21.44 -3.67
N LEU A 138 12.32 -20.18 -3.45
CA LEU A 138 11.72 -19.28 -4.44
C LEU A 138 12.86 -18.57 -5.17
N GLU A 139 13.24 -19.10 -6.31
CA GLU A 139 14.17 -18.45 -7.23
C GLU A 139 13.41 -17.72 -8.33
N GLY A 140 14.06 -16.81 -9.05
CA GLY A 140 13.46 -16.13 -10.20
C GLY A 140 12.36 -15.12 -9.86
N CYS A 141 12.17 -14.76 -8.59
CA CYS A 141 11.22 -13.72 -8.21
C CYS A 141 11.82 -12.33 -8.43
N THR A 142 11.06 -11.44 -9.07
CA THR A 142 11.41 -10.03 -9.24
C THR A 142 10.22 -9.15 -8.90
N VAL A 143 10.48 -7.95 -8.40
CA VAL A 143 9.50 -6.88 -8.29
C VAL A 143 9.94 -5.68 -9.09
N SER A 144 9.02 -5.12 -9.86
CA SER A 144 9.28 -3.90 -10.66
C SER A 144 8.23 -2.83 -10.40
N MET A 145 8.59 -1.58 -10.65
CA MET A 145 7.65 -0.46 -10.66
C MET A 145 7.67 0.28 -11.98
N ALA A 146 6.50 0.72 -12.43
CA ALA A 146 6.29 1.61 -13.55
C ALA A 146 5.37 2.76 -13.14
N LEU A 147 5.63 3.95 -13.66
CA LEU A 147 4.84 5.14 -13.40
C LEU A 147 4.20 5.64 -14.69
N TYR A 148 2.90 5.90 -14.64
CA TYR A 148 2.13 6.42 -15.78
C TYR A 148 1.53 7.77 -15.44
N ASP A 149 1.52 8.69 -16.39
CA ASP A 149 0.85 9.98 -16.27
C ASP A 149 -0.69 9.86 -16.39
N ALA A 150 -1.38 10.98 -16.27
CA ALA A 150 -2.84 11.03 -16.35
C ALA A 150 -3.40 10.58 -17.73
N SER A 151 -2.59 10.62 -18.78
CA SER A 151 -2.95 10.13 -20.12
C SER A 151 -2.70 8.63 -20.31
N GLY A 152 -2.09 7.95 -19.32
CA GLY A 152 -1.68 6.56 -19.41
C GLY A 152 -0.33 6.35 -20.11
N LYS A 153 0.43 7.42 -20.35
CA LYS A 153 1.76 7.34 -20.93
C LYS A 153 2.79 6.99 -19.84
N LEU A 154 3.69 6.05 -20.15
CA LEU A 154 4.80 5.70 -19.29
C LEU A 154 5.72 6.91 -19.08
N VAL A 155 6.02 7.20 -17.81
CA VAL A 155 6.99 8.22 -17.39
C VAL A 155 8.28 7.50 -17.01
N GLU A 156 9.29 7.66 -17.84
CA GLU A 156 10.60 7.04 -17.60
C GLU A 156 11.37 7.79 -16.51
N PRO A 157 12.06 7.06 -15.62
CA PRO A 157 12.94 7.68 -14.64
C PRO A 157 14.18 8.29 -15.31
N VAL A 158 14.71 9.35 -14.73
CA VAL A 158 15.98 9.93 -15.13
C VAL A 158 17.11 8.94 -14.82
N LYS A 159 17.98 8.70 -15.79
CA LYS A 159 19.21 7.91 -15.61
C LYS A 159 20.35 8.85 -15.20
N PRO A 160 20.89 8.75 -13.99
CA PRO A 160 22.06 9.52 -13.61
C PRO A 160 23.27 9.13 -14.47
N LYS A 161 24.06 10.12 -14.91
CA LYS A 161 25.21 9.88 -15.80
C LYS A 161 26.28 8.97 -15.18
N ASP A 162 26.45 9.00 -13.88
CA ASP A 162 27.60 8.38 -13.17
C ASP A 162 27.17 7.44 -12.03
N ALA A 163 25.89 7.12 -11.88
CA ALA A 163 25.44 6.18 -10.86
C ALA A 163 25.43 4.74 -11.42
N PRO A 164 25.72 3.72 -10.61
CA PRO A 164 25.59 2.32 -11.00
C PRO A 164 24.12 1.89 -11.21
N TYR A 165 23.24 2.85 -11.33
CA TYR A 165 21.80 2.70 -11.53
C TYR A 165 21.54 2.67 -13.04
N ASP A 166 21.16 1.50 -13.54
CA ASP A 166 20.86 1.27 -14.95
C ASP A 166 19.48 1.77 -15.39
N GLY A 167 18.75 2.44 -14.50
CA GLY A 167 17.38 2.90 -14.74
C GLY A 167 16.36 1.78 -14.72
N VAL A 168 16.77 0.55 -14.43
CA VAL A 168 15.86 -0.58 -14.26
C VAL A 168 15.16 -0.46 -12.91
N LEU A 169 13.87 -0.27 -12.97
CA LEU A 169 13.02 -0.24 -11.78
C LEU A 169 12.57 -1.65 -11.39
N GLU A 170 13.34 -2.64 -11.77
CA GLU A 170 13.12 -4.05 -11.43
C GLU A 170 14.23 -4.54 -10.49
N LYS A 171 13.84 -5.25 -9.44
CA LYS A 171 14.75 -5.77 -8.43
C LYS A 171 14.51 -7.25 -8.19
N PRO A 172 15.56 -8.09 -8.25
CA PRO A 172 15.43 -9.49 -7.89
C PRO A 172 15.18 -9.65 -6.39
N LEU A 173 14.30 -10.58 -6.06
CA LEU A 173 13.96 -10.93 -4.70
C LEU A 173 14.64 -12.24 -4.35
N ARG A 174 15.44 -12.24 -3.29
CA ARG A 174 16.02 -13.45 -2.71
C ARG A 174 15.16 -13.89 -1.54
N ILE A 175 14.14 -14.69 -1.83
CA ILE A 175 13.22 -15.19 -0.81
C ILE A 175 13.72 -16.55 -0.35
N THR A 176 14.32 -16.62 0.83
CA THR A 176 14.82 -17.85 1.42
C THR A 176 14.18 -18.06 2.79
N GLY A 177 13.28 -19.02 2.88
CA GLY A 177 12.74 -19.49 4.15
C GLY A 177 11.98 -18.47 5.02
N MET A 178 11.85 -17.22 4.58
CA MET A 178 11.17 -16.16 5.30
C MET A 178 9.71 -16.04 4.83
N LYS A 179 8.83 -15.77 5.77
CA LYS A 179 7.41 -15.57 5.50
C LYS A 179 7.12 -14.22 4.83
N ASP A 180 7.84 -13.19 5.22
CA ASP A 180 7.72 -11.84 4.68
C ASP A 180 9.10 -11.31 4.29
N PHE A 181 9.17 -10.60 3.17
CA PHE A 181 10.40 -10.00 2.63
C PHE A 181 10.15 -8.53 2.30
N LYS A 182 11.07 -7.65 2.74
CA LYS A 182 10.99 -6.21 2.46
C LYS A 182 12.04 -5.80 1.44
N THR A 183 11.64 -4.96 0.50
CA THR A 183 12.54 -4.35 -0.47
C THR A 183 12.09 -2.93 -0.79
N SER A 184 12.99 -2.14 -1.38
CA SER A 184 12.67 -0.78 -1.84
C SER A 184 13.05 -0.63 -3.30
N LEU A 185 12.19 0.02 -4.06
CA LEU A 185 12.42 0.47 -5.42
C LEU A 185 12.57 2.00 -5.41
N LEU A 186 13.47 2.52 -6.21
CA LEU A 186 13.77 3.94 -6.27
C LEU A 186 13.84 4.42 -7.71
N GLY A 187 13.09 5.45 -8.05
CA GLY A 187 13.14 6.16 -9.32
C GLY A 187 13.28 7.67 -9.13
N ILE A 188 14.03 8.31 -10.02
CA ILE A 188 14.12 9.77 -10.09
C ILE A 188 13.38 10.22 -11.36
N TYR A 189 12.52 11.21 -11.22
CA TYR A 189 11.67 11.70 -12.30
C TYR A 189 11.92 13.18 -12.54
N ALA A 190 12.14 13.55 -13.81
CA ALA A 190 12.43 14.92 -14.21
C ALA A 190 11.18 15.80 -14.10
N LYS A 191 11.24 16.81 -13.24
CA LYS A 191 10.25 17.88 -13.10
C LYS A 191 8.79 17.41 -13.24
N PRO A 192 8.35 16.44 -12.41
CA PRO A 192 6.97 15.95 -12.50
C PRO A 192 5.99 17.08 -12.15
N LYS A 193 4.75 16.97 -12.63
CA LYS A 193 3.66 17.83 -12.16
C LYS A 193 3.37 17.53 -10.71
N LEU A 194 3.52 18.56 -9.86
CA LEU A 194 3.34 18.40 -8.43
C LEU A 194 1.86 18.34 -8.07
N TRP A 195 1.56 17.62 -7.00
CA TRP A 195 0.23 17.59 -6.41
C TRP A 195 0.07 18.73 -5.41
N SER A 196 -1.01 19.47 -5.52
CA SER A 196 -1.54 20.34 -4.46
C SER A 196 -3.05 20.14 -4.33
N ALA A 197 -3.67 20.75 -3.32
CA ALA A 197 -5.12 20.69 -3.16
C ALA A 197 -5.85 21.45 -4.30
N GLU A 198 -5.23 22.50 -4.83
CA GLU A 198 -5.74 23.32 -5.93
C GLU A 198 -5.49 22.68 -7.30
N ASP A 199 -4.39 21.95 -7.45
CA ASP A 199 -4.00 21.25 -8.69
C ASP A 199 -3.57 19.82 -8.36
N PRO A 200 -4.53 18.87 -8.19
CA PRO A 200 -4.29 17.53 -7.67
C PRO A 200 -3.76 16.57 -8.75
N ASN A 201 -2.57 16.87 -9.31
CA ASN A 201 -1.93 16.02 -10.30
C ASN A 201 -1.57 14.67 -9.71
N LEU A 202 -2.06 13.59 -10.33
CA LEU A 202 -1.82 12.22 -9.90
C LEU A 202 -1.26 11.37 -11.05
N TYR A 203 -0.34 10.53 -10.70
CA TYR A 203 0.24 9.48 -11.52
C TYR A 203 -0.32 8.12 -11.10
N THR A 204 -0.27 7.14 -11.98
CA THR A 204 -0.58 5.75 -11.64
C THR A 204 0.72 4.98 -11.47
N LEU A 205 1.02 4.58 -10.24
CA LEU A 205 2.07 3.63 -9.92
C LEU A 205 1.55 2.23 -10.18
N VAL A 206 2.32 1.40 -10.88
CA VAL A 206 2.04 -0.03 -11.07
C VAL A 206 3.24 -0.82 -10.54
N LEU A 207 2.99 -1.73 -9.63
CA LEU A 207 3.95 -2.70 -9.14
C LEU A 207 3.63 -4.06 -9.77
N THR A 208 4.66 -4.72 -10.28
CA THR A 208 4.53 -6.06 -10.87
C THR A 208 5.45 -7.03 -10.16
N LEU A 209 4.88 -8.09 -9.62
CA LEU A 209 5.60 -9.22 -9.07
C LEU A 209 5.64 -10.34 -10.12
N LYS A 210 6.83 -10.82 -10.43
CA LYS A 210 7.03 -11.94 -11.35
C LYS A 210 7.75 -13.09 -10.66
N ARG A 211 7.50 -14.30 -11.13
CA ARG A 211 8.26 -15.51 -10.81
C ARG A 211 8.57 -16.26 -12.08
N ASP A 212 9.85 -16.60 -12.30
CA ASP A 212 10.35 -17.27 -13.51
C ASP A 212 9.89 -16.57 -14.80
N GLY A 213 9.91 -15.22 -14.80
CA GLY A 213 9.49 -14.38 -15.91
C GLY A 213 7.97 -14.26 -16.12
N LYS A 214 7.15 -15.02 -15.37
CA LYS A 214 5.68 -14.93 -15.43
C LYS A 214 5.14 -13.96 -14.39
N THR A 215 4.18 -13.15 -14.77
CA THR A 215 3.49 -12.24 -13.85
C THR A 215 2.61 -13.03 -12.90
N GLU A 216 2.91 -12.95 -11.61
CA GLU A 216 2.10 -13.52 -10.53
C GLU A 216 1.02 -12.54 -10.07
N GLU A 217 1.41 -11.25 -9.93
CA GLU A 217 0.52 -10.21 -9.44
C GLU A 217 0.88 -8.84 -10.01
N MET A 218 -0.14 -8.01 -10.20
CA MET A 218 0.00 -6.59 -10.49
C MET A 218 -0.92 -5.81 -9.55
N VAL A 219 -0.36 -4.80 -8.89
CA VAL A 219 -1.12 -3.87 -8.05
C VAL A 219 -0.87 -2.45 -8.51
N SER A 220 -1.86 -1.58 -8.37
CA SER A 220 -1.73 -0.17 -8.77
C SER A 220 -2.27 0.77 -7.70
N SER A 221 -1.69 1.98 -7.67
CA SER A 221 -2.15 3.06 -6.80
C SER A 221 -1.94 4.41 -7.45
N ARG A 222 -2.71 5.40 -7.00
CA ARG A 222 -2.51 6.79 -7.42
C ARG A 222 -1.49 7.45 -6.52
N VAL A 223 -0.50 8.11 -7.11
CA VAL A 223 0.59 8.79 -6.41
C VAL A 223 0.70 10.23 -6.89
N GLY A 224 0.78 11.17 -5.95
CA GLY A 224 1.07 12.58 -6.23
C GLY A 224 2.48 12.94 -5.78
N PHE A 225 3.24 13.65 -6.61
CA PHE A 225 4.51 14.21 -6.19
C PHE A 225 4.28 15.40 -5.28
N ARG A 226 4.51 15.19 -3.98
CA ARG A 226 4.36 16.22 -2.95
C ARG A 226 5.37 16.00 -1.84
N ASN A 227 5.80 17.10 -1.24
CA ASN A 227 6.58 17.11 0.00
C ASN A 227 5.73 17.77 1.08
N VAL A 228 5.58 17.11 2.22
CA VAL A 228 4.81 17.59 3.38
C VAL A 228 5.77 17.66 4.55
N VAL A 229 5.96 18.87 5.10
CA VAL A 229 6.87 19.09 6.23
C VAL A 229 6.27 20.09 7.22
N ILE A 230 6.63 19.96 8.49
CA ILE A 230 6.40 20.99 9.51
C ILE A 230 7.75 21.66 9.73
N LYS A 231 7.83 22.94 9.44
CA LYS A 231 9.04 23.75 9.64
C LYS A 231 8.68 25.03 10.39
N ASP A 232 9.44 25.33 11.43
CA ASP A 232 9.22 26.51 12.28
C ASP A 232 7.76 26.62 12.74
N SER A 233 7.17 25.48 13.14
CA SER A 233 5.76 25.33 13.55
C SER A 233 4.73 25.62 12.45
N VAL A 234 5.15 25.71 11.18
CA VAL A 234 4.27 25.92 10.03
C VAL A 234 4.14 24.64 9.22
N PHE A 235 2.88 24.23 8.92
CA PHE A 235 2.60 23.12 8.04
C PHE A 235 2.74 23.56 6.58
N LEU A 236 3.64 22.88 5.86
CA LEU A 236 3.99 23.21 4.47
C LEU A 236 3.68 22.04 3.54
N VAL A 237 3.09 22.34 2.40
CA VAL A 237 2.98 21.43 1.26
C VAL A 237 3.73 22.04 0.08
N ASN A 238 4.72 21.32 -0.45
CA ASN A 238 5.62 21.79 -1.50
C ASN A 238 6.24 23.15 -1.17
N GLY A 239 6.62 23.36 0.09
CA GLY A 239 7.22 24.60 0.58
C GLY A 239 6.24 25.78 0.75
N GLN A 240 4.95 25.60 0.48
CA GLN A 240 3.93 26.62 0.68
C GLN A 240 3.16 26.38 1.98
N PRO A 241 2.93 27.42 2.79
CA PRO A 241 2.14 27.29 4.01
C PRO A 241 0.68 26.95 3.69
N VAL A 242 0.16 25.96 4.39
CA VAL A 242 -1.23 25.51 4.23
C VAL A 242 -1.98 25.64 5.54
N LYS A 243 -3.18 26.21 5.49
CA LYS A 243 -4.14 26.21 6.60
C LYS A 243 -5.12 25.06 6.41
N VAL A 244 -5.12 24.13 7.34
CA VAL A 244 -6.11 23.04 7.35
C VAL A 244 -7.46 23.62 7.76
N LYS A 245 -8.48 23.45 6.91
CA LYS A 245 -9.87 23.83 7.19
C LYS A 245 -10.62 22.54 7.51
N GLY A 246 -11.04 22.39 8.75
CA GLY A 246 -11.76 21.22 9.23
C GLY A 246 -13.13 21.59 9.79
N VAL A 247 -14.03 20.61 9.79
CA VAL A 247 -15.35 20.67 10.43
C VAL A 247 -15.59 19.35 11.17
N ASN A 248 -16.40 19.39 12.22
CA ASN A 248 -16.94 18.21 12.89
C ASN A 248 -18.27 17.82 12.27
#